data_6d34d00ae7b489b1579eb41c0b546e56
#
_entry.id   6d34d00ae7b489b1579eb41c0b546e56
#
_cell.length_a   1.000
_cell.length_b   1.000
_cell.length_c   1.000
_cell.angle_alpha   90.00
_cell.angle_beta   90.00
_cell.angle_gamma   90.00
#
_symmetry.space_group_name_H-M   'P 1'
#
loop_
_entity.id
_entity.type
_entity.pdbx_description
1 polymer ?
#
loop_
_entity_poly.entity_id
_entity_poly.type
_entity_poly.pdbx_seq_one_letter_code
_entity_poly.pdbx_strand_id
1 'polypeptide(L)'
;MLREVSAHVDWCEMTMSMMREKQFEACERRLFAHPNVALFAEEATEAEAQALYDHSFDASAQGGQELMTLAQLRERVMARLPVEALYLSEGEIQLLEKLMINDGSLLLGDWDDIGAAEALISRLWCSFRADGDNWTLLLPQALVEPLLNAMNTSEANMARELLFRYDATIHGLLYIAGLLHCAQPISFFLRDVMHREDLEAHQIARRYLQATFEYVTDASGDLILLHPGLADPYHLVSRRENDSIFTLEISQEMIAGGMNGILPEELSLHEAMCGALLGALRPEYELGDSAEDLRMLAKQGVSYEEMESVMTSMLAVLPTENMKNALLELYLRTPHWMGMKSTLEH
;
A
#
# COMPACT_ATOMS: atom_id res chain seq x y z
N MET A 1 21.28 -13.73 28.06
CA MET A 1 19.84 -13.38 28.16
C MET A 1 19.53 -11.97 27.69
N LEU A 2 20.04 -10.87 28.25
CA LEU A 2 19.77 -9.50 27.75
C LEU A 2 20.30 -9.20 26.33
N ARG A 3 21.35 -9.90 25.86
CA ARG A 3 21.86 -9.78 24.47
C ARG A 3 21.00 -10.46 23.42
N GLU A 4 20.25 -11.50 23.77
CA GLU A 4 19.37 -12.23 22.83
C GLU A 4 18.06 -11.50 22.60
N VAL A 5 17.54 -10.80 23.60
CA VAL A 5 16.28 -10.03 23.51
C VAL A 5 16.46 -8.77 22.64
N SER A 6 17.61 -8.06 22.81
CA SER A 6 17.97 -6.94 21.92
C SER A 6 18.07 -7.41 20.46
N ALA A 7 18.63 -8.59 20.23
CA ALA A 7 18.79 -9.15 18.89
C ALA A 7 17.45 -9.47 18.19
N HIS A 8 16.37 -9.73 18.94
CA HIS A 8 15.07 -10.08 18.32
C HIS A 8 14.25 -8.85 17.93
N VAL A 9 14.24 -7.81 18.78
CA VAL A 9 13.64 -6.50 18.41
C VAL A 9 14.42 -5.89 17.24
N ASP A 10 15.75 -5.92 17.30
CA ASP A 10 16.63 -5.51 16.20
C ASP A 10 16.37 -6.34 14.93
N TRP A 11 15.99 -7.62 15.06
CA TRP A 11 15.65 -8.48 13.93
C TRP A 11 14.30 -8.11 13.30
N CYS A 12 13.27 -7.82 14.07
CA CYS A 12 11.97 -7.36 13.56
C CYS A 12 12.10 -6.03 12.82
N GLU A 13 12.78 -5.04 13.43
CA GLU A 13 13.05 -3.75 12.80
C GLU A 13 13.93 -3.90 11.54
N MET A 14 14.96 -4.74 11.60
CA MET A 14 15.81 -5.04 10.46
C MET A 14 15.03 -5.75 9.36
N THR A 15 14.14 -6.68 9.69
CA THR A 15 13.31 -7.39 8.70
C THR A 15 12.34 -6.43 8.03
N MET A 16 11.66 -5.56 8.78
CA MET A 16 10.80 -4.51 8.23
C MET A 16 11.59 -3.53 7.35
N SER A 17 12.77 -3.10 7.79
CA SER A 17 13.64 -2.24 7.01
C SER A 17 14.11 -2.91 5.71
N MET A 18 14.55 -4.16 5.77
CA MET A 18 14.92 -4.95 4.59
C MET A 18 13.75 -5.18 3.63
N MET A 19 12.54 -5.35 4.14
CA MET A 19 11.35 -5.52 3.30
C MET A 19 10.99 -4.23 2.58
N ARG A 20 11.03 -3.10 3.26
CA ARG A 20 10.86 -1.77 2.65
C ARG A 20 11.93 -1.51 1.58
N GLU A 21 13.19 -1.83 1.88
CA GLU A 21 14.28 -1.70 0.91
C GLU A 21 14.05 -2.56 -0.35
N LYS A 22 13.61 -3.82 -0.20
CA LYS A 22 13.25 -4.69 -1.33
C LYS A 22 12.06 -4.19 -2.13
N GLN A 23 11.06 -3.62 -1.47
CA GLN A 23 9.90 -3.00 -2.13
C GLN A 23 10.33 -1.78 -2.93
N PHE A 24 11.21 -0.97 -2.35
CA PHE A 24 11.79 0.17 -3.05
C PHE A 24 12.60 -0.27 -4.28
N GLU A 25 13.54 -1.22 -4.14
CA GLU A 25 14.29 -1.76 -5.26
C GLU A 25 13.38 -2.35 -6.36
N ALA A 26 12.23 -2.92 -5.99
CA ALA A 26 11.26 -3.43 -6.94
C ALA A 26 10.54 -2.28 -7.67
N CYS A 27 10.16 -1.23 -6.96
CA CYS A 27 9.57 -0.02 -7.53
C CYS A 27 10.56 0.71 -8.42
N GLU A 28 11.80 0.85 -7.96
CA GLU A 28 12.91 1.41 -8.72
C GLU A 28 13.12 0.66 -10.04
N ARG A 29 13.18 -0.67 -10.00
CA ARG A 29 13.32 -1.49 -11.22
C ARG A 29 12.16 -1.30 -12.20
N ARG A 30 10.92 -1.14 -11.71
CA ARG A 30 9.77 -0.86 -12.57
C ARG A 30 9.86 0.53 -13.19
N LEU A 31 10.25 1.54 -12.42
CA LEU A 31 10.45 2.90 -12.92
C LEU A 31 11.54 2.94 -14.01
N PHE A 32 12.67 2.24 -13.80
CA PHE A 32 13.73 2.16 -14.82
C PHE A 32 13.33 1.33 -16.05
N ALA A 33 12.43 0.37 -15.90
CA ALA A 33 11.89 -0.38 -17.03
C ALA A 33 10.86 0.43 -17.83
N HIS A 34 10.28 1.47 -17.25
CA HIS A 34 9.33 2.34 -17.93
C HIS A 34 10.08 3.22 -18.95
N PRO A 35 9.61 3.33 -20.21
CA PRO A 35 10.17 4.28 -21.14
C PRO A 35 10.06 5.70 -20.59
N ASN A 36 11.20 6.26 -20.17
CA ASN A 36 11.26 7.57 -19.53
C ASN A 36 11.34 8.67 -20.58
N VAL A 37 10.22 8.98 -21.20
CA VAL A 37 10.12 9.98 -22.25
C VAL A 37 9.30 11.16 -21.74
N ALA A 38 9.85 12.36 -21.91
CA ALA A 38 9.10 13.59 -21.72
C ALA A 38 8.17 13.84 -22.90
N LEU A 39 7.01 13.16 -22.92
CA LEU A 39 6.08 13.14 -24.06
C LEU A 39 5.71 14.52 -24.60
N PHE A 40 5.66 15.53 -23.73
CA PHE A 40 5.29 16.92 -24.07
C PHE A 40 6.50 17.83 -24.29
N ALA A 41 7.73 17.29 -24.27
CA ALA A 41 8.93 18.05 -24.63
C ALA A 41 9.03 18.24 -26.15
N GLU A 42 9.77 19.30 -26.56
CA GLU A 42 9.97 19.59 -27.98
C GLU A 42 10.83 18.52 -28.68
N GLU A 43 11.73 17.88 -27.92
CA GLU A 43 12.69 16.89 -28.41
C GLU A 43 12.08 15.48 -28.57
N ALA A 44 10.85 15.23 -28.10
CA ALA A 44 10.21 13.92 -28.14
C ALA A 44 10.06 13.43 -29.58
N THR A 45 10.38 12.16 -29.82
CA THR A 45 10.39 11.51 -31.13
C THR A 45 9.23 10.56 -31.35
N GLU A 46 8.89 10.26 -32.61
CA GLU A 46 7.86 9.27 -32.96
C GLU A 46 8.20 7.85 -32.44
N ALA A 47 9.48 7.48 -32.44
CA ALA A 47 9.90 6.18 -31.91
C ALA A 47 9.68 6.06 -30.39
N GLU A 48 9.93 7.14 -29.66
CA GLU A 48 9.66 7.21 -28.21
C GLU A 48 8.15 7.19 -27.94
N ALA A 49 7.35 7.88 -28.74
CA ALA A 49 5.89 7.83 -28.64
C ALA A 49 5.35 6.41 -28.83
N GLN A 50 5.87 5.67 -29.82
CA GLN A 50 5.49 4.28 -30.05
C GLN A 50 5.88 3.39 -28.85
N ALA A 51 7.10 3.53 -28.31
CA ALA A 51 7.55 2.77 -27.15
C ALA A 51 6.69 3.03 -25.91
N LEU A 52 6.30 4.29 -25.66
CA LEU A 52 5.39 4.67 -24.59
C LEU A 52 4.00 4.04 -24.79
N TYR A 53 3.48 4.09 -26.01
CA TYR A 53 2.19 3.51 -26.33
C TYR A 53 2.17 2.00 -26.09
N ASP A 54 3.17 1.29 -26.60
CA ASP A 54 3.28 -0.15 -26.47
C ASP A 54 3.40 -0.58 -24.99
N HIS A 55 4.12 0.20 -24.19
CA HIS A 55 4.27 -0.07 -22.75
C HIS A 55 3.02 0.25 -21.94
N SER A 56 2.39 1.41 -22.18
CA SER A 56 1.33 1.94 -21.31
C SER A 56 -0.07 1.43 -21.64
N PHE A 57 -0.31 0.95 -22.87
CA PHE A 57 -1.63 0.57 -23.34
C PHE A 57 -1.77 -0.92 -23.68
N ASP A 58 -0.75 -1.73 -23.37
CA ASP A 58 -0.73 -3.18 -23.61
C ASP A 58 -1.22 -3.53 -25.03
N ALA A 59 -0.50 -3.00 -26.04
CA ALA A 59 -0.83 -3.16 -27.46
C ALA A 59 -0.94 -4.63 -27.88
N SER A 60 -0.33 -5.56 -27.12
CA SER A 60 -0.43 -7.00 -27.34
C SER A 60 -1.85 -7.56 -27.12
N ALA A 61 -2.62 -6.96 -26.21
CA ALA A 61 -3.99 -7.40 -25.89
C ALA A 61 -5.00 -7.01 -26.96
N GLN A 62 -4.70 -6.04 -27.85
CA GLN A 62 -5.60 -5.53 -28.87
C GLN A 62 -5.40 -6.11 -30.31
N GLY A 63 -4.48 -7.07 -30.44
CA GLY A 63 -4.35 -7.89 -31.66
C GLY A 63 -3.81 -7.18 -32.92
N GLY A 64 -3.24 -5.98 -32.78
CA GLY A 64 -2.62 -5.25 -33.87
C GLY A 64 -1.63 -4.21 -33.38
N GLN A 65 -0.46 -4.12 -34.02
CA GLN A 65 0.45 -2.99 -33.87
C GLN A 65 -0.18 -1.75 -34.52
N GLU A 66 -0.92 -0.97 -33.77
CA GLU A 66 -1.32 0.36 -34.21
C GLU A 66 -0.10 1.28 -34.13
N LEU A 67 0.29 1.85 -35.26
CA LEU A 67 1.36 2.86 -35.30
C LEU A 67 0.83 4.17 -34.72
N MET A 68 1.38 4.57 -33.60
CA MET A 68 0.97 5.78 -32.87
C MET A 68 1.96 6.92 -33.14
N THR A 69 1.48 8.01 -33.71
CA THR A 69 2.29 9.23 -33.83
C THR A 69 2.37 9.99 -32.52
N LEU A 70 3.40 10.81 -32.37
CA LEU A 70 3.57 11.67 -31.17
C LEU A 70 2.35 12.58 -30.95
N ALA A 71 1.81 13.15 -32.03
CA ALA A 71 0.63 14.01 -31.97
C ALA A 71 -0.61 13.24 -31.49
N GLN A 72 -0.84 12.05 -32.01
CA GLN A 72 -1.97 11.19 -31.62
C GLN A 72 -1.84 10.75 -30.16
N LEU A 73 -0.64 10.41 -29.68
CA LEU A 73 -0.42 10.03 -28.29
C LEU A 73 -0.67 11.20 -27.36
N ARG A 74 -0.15 12.40 -27.68
CA ARG A 74 -0.44 13.63 -26.92
C ARG A 74 -1.93 13.93 -26.84
N GLU A 75 -2.63 13.86 -27.98
CA GLU A 75 -4.09 14.06 -28.03
C GLU A 75 -4.82 13.03 -27.17
N ARG A 76 -4.42 11.76 -27.22
CA ARG A 76 -5.01 10.68 -26.41
C ARG A 76 -4.80 10.91 -24.92
N VAL A 77 -3.59 11.31 -24.47
CA VAL A 77 -3.31 11.64 -23.07
C VAL A 77 -4.18 12.82 -22.62
N MET A 78 -4.26 13.88 -23.43
CA MET A 78 -5.08 15.05 -23.12
C MET A 78 -6.58 14.73 -23.05
N ALA A 79 -7.07 13.88 -23.94
CA ALA A 79 -8.48 13.46 -23.95
C ALA A 79 -8.86 12.63 -22.71
N ARG A 80 -7.92 11.83 -22.17
CA ARG A 80 -8.14 10.99 -20.98
C ARG A 80 -7.95 11.73 -19.67
N LEU A 81 -7.17 12.80 -19.67
CA LEU A 81 -6.80 13.56 -18.47
C LEU A 81 -8.01 13.93 -17.59
N PRO A 82 -9.14 14.48 -18.11
CA PRO A 82 -10.28 14.83 -17.25
C PRO A 82 -10.91 13.64 -16.54
N VAL A 83 -10.92 12.46 -17.17
CA VAL A 83 -11.44 11.23 -16.58
C VAL A 83 -10.47 10.66 -15.57
N GLU A 84 -9.19 10.58 -15.90
CA GLU A 84 -8.16 10.02 -15.01
C GLU A 84 -7.93 10.89 -13.78
N ALA A 85 -8.08 12.22 -13.91
CA ALA A 85 -7.96 13.16 -12.78
C ALA A 85 -9.06 13.00 -11.70
N LEU A 86 -10.18 12.34 -12.02
CA LEU A 86 -11.20 12.00 -11.03
C LEU A 86 -10.71 10.93 -10.04
N TYR A 87 -9.77 10.08 -10.47
CA TYR A 87 -9.32 8.90 -9.74
C TYR A 87 -7.82 8.99 -9.39
N LEU A 88 -7.40 10.15 -8.91
CA LEU A 88 -6.09 10.35 -8.31
C LEU A 88 -6.11 9.94 -6.84
N SER A 89 -5.06 9.25 -6.41
CA SER A 89 -4.81 9.02 -4.99
C SER A 89 -4.43 10.32 -4.28
N GLU A 90 -4.54 10.36 -2.96
CA GLU A 90 -4.10 11.52 -2.18
C GLU A 90 -2.62 11.82 -2.40
N GLY A 91 -1.76 10.78 -2.45
CA GLY A 91 -0.33 10.93 -2.74
C GLY A 91 -0.06 11.53 -4.13
N GLU A 92 -0.81 11.12 -5.18
CA GLU A 92 -0.69 11.71 -6.50
C GLU A 92 -1.09 13.18 -6.52
N ILE A 93 -2.17 13.55 -5.80
CA ILE A 93 -2.63 14.94 -5.70
C ILE A 93 -1.57 15.80 -5.00
N GLN A 94 -1.07 15.36 -3.85
CA GLN A 94 -0.04 16.09 -3.09
C GLN A 94 1.25 16.25 -3.91
N LEU A 95 1.65 15.20 -4.66
CA LEU A 95 2.84 15.25 -5.49
C LEU A 95 2.66 16.20 -6.68
N LEU A 96 1.49 16.22 -7.33
CA LEU A 96 1.16 17.19 -8.38
C LEU A 96 1.17 18.63 -7.85
N GLU A 97 0.61 18.88 -6.67
CA GLU A 97 0.64 20.20 -6.04
C GLU A 97 2.07 20.66 -5.74
N LYS A 98 2.92 19.78 -5.18
CA LYS A 98 4.35 20.03 -4.98
C LYS A 98 5.05 20.38 -6.30
N LEU A 99 4.79 19.63 -7.37
CA LEU A 99 5.35 19.88 -8.70
C LEU A 99 4.93 21.23 -9.27
N MET A 100 3.65 21.58 -9.17
CA MET A 100 3.11 22.83 -9.68
C MET A 100 3.69 24.06 -8.95
N ILE A 101 3.93 23.95 -7.63
CA ILE A 101 4.55 24.99 -6.82
C ILE A 101 6.04 25.16 -7.17
N ASN A 102 6.72 24.09 -7.60
CA ASN A 102 8.15 24.06 -7.93
C ASN A 102 8.42 24.11 -9.44
N ASP A 103 7.62 24.86 -10.20
CA ASP A 103 7.80 25.06 -11.65
C ASP A 103 7.89 23.75 -12.46
N GLY A 104 7.19 22.72 -12.03
CA GLY A 104 7.12 21.40 -12.68
C GLY A 104 8.32 20.48 -12.44
N SER A 105 9.19 20.79 -11.47
CA SER A 105 10.37 19.98 -11.15
C SER A 105 10.48 19.73 -9.67
N LEU A 106 10.58 18.45 -9.26
CA LEU A 106 10.67 18.06 -7.85
C LEU A 106 11.71 16.97 -7.66
N LEU A 107 12.64 17.18 -6.72
CA LEU A 107 13.54 16.13 -6.25
C LEU A 107 12.75 15.15 -5.37
N LEU A 108 12.72 13.87 -5.74
CA LEU A 108 12.10 12.83 -4.93
C LEU A 108 13.07 12.46 -3.80
N GLY A 109 12.70 12.83 -2.58
CA GLY A 109 13.52 12.58 -1.38
C GLY A 109 12.98 11.51 -0.46
N ASP A 110 11.68 11.27 -0.52
CA ASP A 110 10.99 10.36 0.38
C ASP A 110 10.43 9.13 -0.34
N TRP A 111 10.54 8.00 0.32
CA TRP A 111 10.03 6.71 -0.13
C TRP A 111 8.52 6.71 -0.37
N ASP A 112 7.78 7.52 0.39
CA ASP A 112 6.32 7.61 0.33
C ASP A 112 5.82 8.20 -1.00
N ASP A 113 6.62 9.04 -1.66
CA ASP A 113 6.25 9.68 -2.92
C ASP A 113 6.48 8.78 -4.17
N ILE A 114 7.18 7.64 -4.04
CA ILE A 114 7.58 6.81 -5.20
C ILE A 114 6.40 6.11 -5.87
N GLY A 115 5.47 5.58 -5.11
CA GLY A 115 4.26 4.96 -5.65
C GLY A 115 3.41 5.95 -6.45
N ALA A 116 3.22 7.15 -5.90
CA ALA A 116 2.53 8.23 -6.59
C ALA A 116 3.29 8.69 -7.85
N ALA A 117 4.63 8.79 -7.78
CA ALA A 117 5.45 9.13 -8.94
C ALA A 117 5.34 8.07 -10.06
N GLU A 118 5.41 6.78 -9.71
CA GLU A 118 5.21 5.67 -10.66
C GLU A 118 3.84 5.77 -11.34
N ALA A 119 2.78 6.07 -10.59
CA ALA A 119 1.44 6.24 -11.12
C ALA A 119 1.34 7.43 -12.09
N LEU A 120 1.91 8.58 -11.75
CA LEU A 120 1.94 9.77 -12.63
C LEU A 120 2.73 9.53 -13.92
N ILE A 121 3.83 8.78 -13.85
CA ILE A 121 4.63 8.38 -15.01
C ILE A 121 3.82 7.40 -15.88
N SER A 122 3.12 6.43 -15.28
CA SER A 122 2.27 5.48 -16.00
C SER A 122 1.09 6.14 -16.72
N ARG A 123 0.64 7.31 -16.23
CA ARG A 123 -0.37 8.15 -16.91
C ARG A 123 0.21 8.95 -18.05
N LEU A 124 1.53 8.92 -18.24
CA LEU A 124 2.28 9.76 -19.19
C LEU A 124 2.19 11.26 -18.90
N TRP A 125 1.92 11.63 -17.64
CA TRP A 125 1.86 13.03 -17.21
C TRP A 125 3.20 13.55 -16.75
N CYS A 126 4.02 12.66 -16.18
CA CYS A 126 5.35 13.00 -15.71
C CYS A 126 6.42 12.15 -16.40
N SER A 127 7.63 12.66 -16.41
CA SER A 127 8.86 11.93 -16.68
C SER A 127 9.81 12.08 -15.50
N PHE A 128 10.87 11.29 -15.44
CA PHE A 128 11.87 11.44 -14.39
C PHE A 128 13.27 11.58 -14.96
N ARG A 129 14.17 12.20 -14.19
CA ARG A 129 15.60 12.27 -14.48
C ARG A 129 16.34 11.67 -13.29
N ALA A 130 17.21 10.70 -13.55
CA ALA A 130 18.13 10.17 -12.57
C ALA A 130 19.49 10.84 -12.74
N ASP A 131 20.06 11.33 -11.64
CA ASP A 131 21.42 11.89 -11.56
C ASP A 131 22.09 11.31 -10.30
N GLY A 132 22.80 10.19 -10.50
CA GLY A 132 23.29 9.34 -9.40
C GLY A 132 22.12 8.81 -8.58
N ASP A 133 22.17 9.04 -7.26
CA ASP A 133 21.13 8.62 -6.31
C ASP A 133 19.96 9.62 -6.24
N ASN A 134 20.02 10.71 -7.01
CA ASN A 134 18.99 11.74 -7.00
C ASN A 134 17.99 11.52 -8.15
N TRP A 135 16.71 11.55 -7.82
CA TRP A 135 15.63 11.37 -8.76
C TRP A 135 14.79 12.63 -8.82
N THR A 136 14.70 13.22 -10.00
CA THR A 136 13.89 14.41 -10.23
C THR A 136 12.70 14.06 -11.08
N LEU A 137 11.50 14.27 -10.54
CA LEU A 137 10.24 14.14 -11.28
C LEU A 137 9.96 15.44 -12.03
N LEU A 138 9.51 15.34 -13.27
CA LEU A 138 9.26 16.45 -14.17
C LEU A 138 7.82 16.41 -14.68
N LEU A 139 7.07 17.51 -14.44
CA LEU A 139 5.73 17.75 -14.97
C LEU A 139 5.83 18.79 -16.10
N PRO A 140 5.43 18.44 -17.34
CA PRO A 140 5.42 19.39 -18.45
C PRO A 140 4.47 20.56 -18.21
N GLN A 141 4.92 21.79 -18.49
CA GLN A 141 4.11 23.00 -18.32
C GLN A 141 2.77 22.94 -19.09
N ALA A 142 2.75 22.23 -20.22
CA ALA A 142 1.53 22.04 -21.03
C ALA A 142 0.41 21.31 -20.30
N LEU A 143 0.72 20.54 -19.25
CA LEU A 143 -0.26 19.78 -18.45
C LEU A 143 -0.73 20.52 -17.20
N VAL A 144 -0.04 21.57 -16.73
CA VAL A 144 -0.35 22.23 -15.45
C VAL A 144 -1.76 22.80 -15.44
N GLU A 145 -2.13 23.64 -16.42
CA GLU A 145 -3.47 24.24 -16.48
C GLU A 145 -4.58 23.21 -16.71
N PRO A 146 -4.45 22.25 -17.65
CA PRO A 146 -5.43 21.16 -17.81
C PRO A 146 -5.64 20.34 -16.54
N LEU A 147 -4.58 19.99 -15.82
CA LEU A 147 -4.67 19.23 -14.57
C LEU A 147 -5.36 20.04 -13.48
N LEU A 148 -4.97 21.29 -13.27
CA LEU A 148 -5.62 22.18 -12.29
C LEU A 148 -7.12 22.30 -12.57
N ASN A 149 -7.51 22.47 -13.83
CA ASN A 149 -8.91 22.55 -14.22
C ASN A 149 -9.66 21.24 -13.95
N ALA A 150 -9.06 20.10 -14.28
CA ALA A 150 -9.68 18.79 -14.08
C ALA A 150 -9.81 18.42 -12.58
N MET A 151 -8.80 18.72 -11.78
CA MET A 151 -8.76 18.40 -10.35
C MET A 151 -9.73 19.25 -9.51
N ASN A 152 -10.13 20.45 -9.98
CA ASN A 152 -10.98 21.38 -9.25
C ASN A 152 -12.45 21.37 -9.69
N THR A 153 -12.89 20.30 -10.34
CA THR A 153 -14.31 20.13 -10.71
C THR A 153 -15.17 19.60 -9.57
N SER A 154 -16.48 19.80 -9.65
CA SER A 154 -17.44 19.20 -8.70
C SER A 154 -17.41 17.67 -8.77
N GLU A 155 -17.23 17.14 -9.97
CA GLU A 155 -17.11 15.70 -10.21
C GLU A 155 -15.88 15.11 -9.54
N ALA A 156 -14.74 15.80 -9.58
CA ALA A 156 -13.52 15.39 -8.87
C ALA A 156 -13.71 15.35 -7.35
N ASN A 157 -14.40 16.35 -6.79
CA ASN A 157 -14.71 16.37 -5.36
C ASN A 157 -15.64 15.21 -4.95
N MET A 158 -16.66 14.92 -5.74
CA MET A 158 -17.56 13.78 -5.50
C MET A 158 -16.80 12.44 -5.61
N ALA A 159 -15.92 12.30 -6.60
CA ALA A 159 -15.10 11.11 -6.75
C ALA A 159 -14.18 10.90 -5.55
N ARG A 160 -13.56 11.97 -5.01
CA ARG A 160 -12.72 11.89 -3.80
C ARG A 160 -13.47 11.38 -2.57
N GLU A 161 -14.74 11.78 -2.40
CA GLU A 161 -15.57 11.24 -1.31
C GLU A 161 -15.82 9.73 -1.46
N LEU A 162 -16.03 9.26 -2.69
CA LEU A 162 -16.19 7.83 -2.97
C LEU A 162 -14.88 7.08 -2.75
N LEU A 163 -13.76 7.65 -3.22
CA LEU A 163 -12.42 7.08 -3.02
C LEU A 163 -12.07 6.97 -1.54
N PHE A 164 -12.33 8.01 -0.75
CA PHE A 164 -12.09 7.96 0.70
C PHE A 164 -12.83 6.79 1.38
N ARG A 165 -14.09 6.55 1.02
CA ARG A 165 -14.88 5.43 1.55
C ARG A 165 -14.34 4.08 1.07
N TYR A 166 -13.93 4.04 -0.19
CA TYR A 166 -13.33 2.86 -0.79
C TYR A 166 -12.02 2.50 -0.07
N ASP A 167 -11.11 3.48 0.09
CA ASP A 167 -9.83 3.29 0.76
C ASP A 167 -10.02 2.79 2.19
N ALA A 168 -10.91 3.42 2.94
CA ALA A 168 -11.25 2.99 4.29
C ALA A 168 -11.73 1.53 4.31
N THR A 169 -12.57 1.13 3.34
CA THR A 169 -13.03 -0.27 3.23
C THR A 169 -11.87 -1.23 2.94
N ILE A 170 -10.98 -0.88 2.01
CA ILE A 170 -9.82 -1.72 1.68
C ILE A 170 -8.85 -1.79 2.86
N HIS A 171 -8.58 -0.68 3.56
CA HIS A 171 -7.77 -0.69 4.79
C HIS A 171 -8.38 -1.61 5.85
N GLY A 172 -9.71 -1.56 6.05
CA GLY A 172 -10.39 -2.45 6.97
C GLY A 172 -10.24 -3.93 6.59
N LEU A 173 -10.37 -4.24 5.31
CA LEU A 173 -10.15 -5.61 4.80
C LEU A 173 -8.69 -6.06 4.93
N LEU A 174 -7.73 -5.18 4.66
CA LEU A 174 -6.31 -5.45 4.85
C LEU A 174 -5.97 -5.69 6.32
N TYR A 175 -6.56 -4.90 7.23
CA TYR A 175 -6.39 -5.11 8.66
C TYR A 175 -6.88 -6.49 9.11
N ILE A 176 -8.01 -6.96 8.56
CA ILE A 176 -8.56 -8.28 8.86
C ILE A 176 -7.68 -9.38 8.27
N ALA A 177 -7.29 -9.24 6.99
CA ALA A 177 -6.71 -10.30 6.20
C ALA A 177 -5.17 -10.26 6.09
N GLY A 178 -4.51 -9.13 6.38
CA GLY A 178 -3.09 -8.91 6.18
C GLY A 178 -2.70 -8.69 4.72
N LEU A 179 -3.36 -9.35 3.78
CA LEU A 179 -3.18 -9.18 2.34
C LEU A 179 -4.47 -9.41 1.56
N LEU A 180 -4.57 -8.81 0.36
CA LEU A 180 -5.71 -8.98 -0.57
C LEU A 180 -5.19 -9.14 -2.01
N HIS A 181 -5.66 -10.16 -2.73
CA HIS A 181 -5.46 -10.24 -4.18
C HIS A 181 -6.27 -9.14 -4.88
N CYS A 182 -5.69 -8.46 -5.87
CA CYS A 182 -6.26 -7.26 -6.48
C CYS A 182 -7.63 -7.46 -7.17
N ALA A 183 -7.98 -8.69 -7.54
CA ALA A 183 -9.25 -8.97 -8.22
C ALA A 183 -10.46 -8.46 -7.43
N GLN A 184 -10.50 -8.66 -6.12
CA GLN A 184 -11.59 -8.21 -5.26
C GLN A 184 -11.59 -6.68 -5.08
N PRO A 185 -10.48 -6.02 -4.68
CA PRO A 185 -10.38 -4.57 -4.67
C PRO A 185 -10.77 -3.91 -6.00
N ILE A 186 -10.27 -4.42 -7.13
CA ILE A 186 -10.64 -3.90 -8.45
C ILE A 186 -12.15 -4.01 -8.68
N SER A 187 -12.75 -5.16 -8.39
CA SER A 187 -14.20 -5.35 -8.55
C SER A 187 -15.01 -4.34 -7.72
N PHE A 188 -14.59 -4.06 -6.48
CA PHE A 188 -15.23 -3.03 -5.65
C PHE A 188 -15.05 -1.62 -6.25
N PHE A 189 -13.85 -1.29 -6.73
CA PHE A 189 -13.57 -0.01 -7.36
C PHE A 189 -14.44 0.24 -8.58
N LEU A 190 -14.53 -0.76 -9.47
CA LEU A 190 -15.35 -0.68 -10.69
C LEU A 190 -16.84 -0.52 -10.38
N ARG A 191 -17.34 -1.27 -9.39
CA ARG A 191 -18.76 -1.26 -9.02
C ARG A 191 -19.14 0.00 -8.23
N ASP A 192 -18.37 0.36 -7.20
CA ASP A 192 -18.79 1.31 -6.17
C ASP A 192 -18.24 2.74 -6.41
N VAL A 193 -17.15 2.86 -7.21
CA VAL A 193 -16.52 4.14 -7.51
C VAL A 193 -16.76 4.56 -8.95
N MET A 194 -16.42 3.70 -9.93
CA MET A 194 -16.48 4.07 -11.34
C MET A 194 -17.82 3.80 -12.00
N HIS A 195 -18.58 2.81 -11.52
CA HIS A 195 -19.80 2.31 -12.16
C HIS A 195 -19.60 1.90 -13.63
N ARG A 196 -18.41 1.37 -13.96
CA ARG A 196 -17.95 0.93 -15.29
C ARG A 196 -17.11 -0.34 -15.14
N GLU A 197 -17.15 -1.22 -16.16
CA GLU A 197 -16.42 -2.51 -16.15
C GLU A 197 -15.64 -2.72 -17.47
N ASP A 198 -15.29 -1.66 -18.17
CA ASP A 198 -14.48 -1.76 -19.39
C ASP A 198 -12.97 -1.84 -19.08
N LEU A 199 -12.17 -2.16 -20.10
CA LEU A 199 -10.72 -2.32 -19.98
C LEU A 199 -10.03 -1.06 -19.45
N GLU A 200 -10.48 0.12 -19.88
CA GLU A 200 -9.93 1.40 -19.42
C GLU A 200 -10.18 1.60 -17.91
N ALA A 201 -11.41 1.29 -17.47
CA ALA A 201 -11.75 1.35 -16.04
C ALA A 201 -10.87 0.39 -15.21
N HIS A 202 -10.61 -0.82 -15.69
CA HIS A 202 -9.70 -1.76 -15.02
C HIS A 202 -8.27 -1.21 -14.91
N GLN A 203 -7.75 -0.57 -15.96
CA GLN A 203 -6.43 0.05 -15.94
C GLN A 203 -6.35 1.22 -14.95
N ILE A 204 -7.40 2.03 -14.86
CA ILE A 204 -7.48 3.13 -13.87
C ILE A 204 -7.52 2.55 -12.46
N ALA A 205 -8.37 1.56 -12.20
CA ALA A 205 -8.47 0.90 -10.90
C ALA A 205 -7.13 0.30 -10.45
N ARG A 206 -6.45 -0.43 -11.36
CA ARG A 206 -5.15 -1.02 -11.06
C ARG A 206 -4.10 0.03 -10.71
N ARG A 207 -4.00 1.13 -11.49
CA ARG A 207 -3.09 2.24 -11.21
C ARG A 207 -3.41 2.92 -9.88
N TYR A 208 -4.69 3.13 -9.59
CA TYR A 208 -5.12 3.68 -8.31
C TYR A 208 -4.65 2.83 -7.13
N LEU A 209 -4.84 1.51 -7.19
CA LEU A 209 -4.39 0.60 -6.14
C LEU A 209 -2.87 0.64 -5.94
N GLN A 210 -2.10 0.69 -7.03
CA GLN A 210 -0.65 0.80 -6.99
C GLN A 210 -0.15 2.12 -6.37
N ALA A 211 -0.90 3.20 -6.56
CA ALA A 211 -0.57 4.51 -6.02
C ALA A 211 -0.96 4.68 -4.55
N THR A 212 -1.97 3.90 -4.08
CA THR A 212 -2.58 4.10 -2.76
C THR A 212 -2.09 3.10 -1.72
N PHE A 213 -1.82 1.85 -2.12
CA PHE A 213 -1.53 0.74 -1.20
C PHE A 213 -0.15 0.15 -1.43
N GLU A 214 0.46 -0.34 -0.36
CA GLU A 214 1.63 -1.22 -0.48
C GLU A 214 1.25 -2.52 -1.18
N TYR A 215 2.12 -3.03 -2.05
CA TYR A 215 1.82 -4.23 -2.81
C TYR A 215 3.08 -5.01 -3.21
N VAL A 216 2.88 -6.29 -3.49
CA VAL A 216 3.82 -7.14 -4.23
C VAL A 216 3.11 -7.69 -5.47
N THR A 217 3.87 -8.27 -6.38
CA THR A 217 3.31 -8.99 -7.53
C THR A 217 3.54 -10.48 -7.36
N ASP A 218 2.53 -11.28 -7.71
CA ASP A 218 2.67 -12.73 -7.79
C ASP A 218 3.42 -13.17 -9.07
N ALA A 219 3.56 -14.48 -9.25
CA ALA A 219 4.25 -15.06 -10.41
C ALA A 219 3.54 -14.77 -11.75
N SER A 220 2.26 -14.46 -11.75
CA SER A 220 1.47 -14.08 -12.95
C SER A 220 1.56 -12.57 -13.24
N GLY A 221 2.13 -11.77 -12.32
CA GLY A 221 2.19 -10.32 -12.40
C GLY A 221 0.95 -9.63 -11.82
N ASP A 222 0.07 -10.37 -11.14
CA ASP A 222 -1.08 -9.79 -10.46
C ASP A 222 -0.66 -9.13 -9.15
N LEU A 223 -1.36 -8.04 -8.79
CA LEU A 223 -1.10 -7.30 -7.58
C LEU A 223 -1.67 -8.02 -6.36
N ILE A 224 -0.89 -8.05 -5.31
CA ILE A 224 -1.32 -8.44 -3.97
C ILE A 224 -1.10 -7.25 -3.06
N LEU A 225 -2.18 -6.64 -2.58
CA LEU A 225 -2.14 -5.52 -1.65
C LEU A 225 -1.77 -6.02 -0.26
N LEU A 226 -1.02 -5.22 0.48
CA LEU A 226 -0.46 -5.57 1.79
C LEU A 226 -0.95 -4.60 2.87
N HIS A 227 -1.15 -5.14 4.08
CA HIS A 227 -1.27 -4.29 5.25
C HIS A 227 0.11 -3.70 5.59
N PRO A 228 0.24 -2.39 5.90
CA PRO A 228 1.54 -1.75 6.17
C PRO A 228 2.33 -2.38 7.33
N GLY A 229 1.63 -2.97 8.31
CA GLY A 229 2.24 -3.67 9.44
C GLY A 229 2.64 -5.12 9.16
N LEU A 230 2.49 -5.63 7.93
CA LEU A 230 2.85 -7.00 7.60
C LEU A 230 4.36 -7.13 7.36
N ALA A 231 5.07 -7.81 8.28
CA ALA A 231 6.53 -7.93 8.23
C ALA A 231 7.05 -8.87 7.14
N ASP A 232 6.35 -9.98 6.87
CA ASP A 232 6.77 -10.95 5.84
C ASP A 232 5.62 -11.32 4.89
N PRO A 233 5.39 -10.49 3.85
CA PRO A 233 4.35 -10.74 2.87
C PRO A 233 4.58 -12.02 2.06
N TYR A 234 5.82 -12.37 1.74
CA TYR A 234 6.12 -13.54 0.91
C TYR A 234 5.84 -14.84 1.64
N HIS A 235 6.09 -14.89 2.94
CA HIS A 235 5.74 -16.04 3.76
C HIS A 235 4.21 -16.22 3.83
N LEU A 236 3.46 -15.13 4.02
CA LEU A 236 2.01 -15.16 4.07
C LEU A 236 1.40 -15.57 2.72
N VAL A 237 1.91 -15.02 1.59
CA VAL A 237 1.48 -15.40 0.23
C VAL A 237 1.73 -16.89 0.00
N SER A 238 2.97 -17.36 0.25
CA SER A 238 3.33 -18.77 0.05
C SER A 238 2.49 -19.74 0.88
N ARG A 239 2.14 -19.37 2.11
CA ARG A 239 1.26 -20.18 2.94
C ARG A 239 -0.16 -20.24 2.41
N ARG A 240 -0.71 -19.11 1.95
CA ARG A 240 -2.09 -19.04 1.43
C ARG A 240 -2.27 -19.76 0.10
N GLU A 241 -1.25 -19.81 -0.75
CA GLU A 241 -1.27 -20.61 -1.98
C GLU A 241 -1.36 -22.11 -1.69
N ASN A 242 -0.79 -22.56 -0.57
CA ASN A 242 -0.76 -23.97 -0.18
C ASN A 242 -1.91 -24.41 0.72
N ASP A 243 -2.52 -23.46 1.45
CA ASP A 243 -3.58 -23.73 2.41
C ASP A 243 -4.90 -23.11 1.95
N SER A 244 -5.84 -23.91 1.49
CA SER A 244 -7.21 -23.54 1.07
C SER A 244 -8.11 -23.05 2.25
N ILE A 245 -7.57 -22.30 3.24
CA ILE A 245 -8.13 -22.22 4.60
C ILE A 245 -8.88 -20.91 4.90
N PHE A 246 -9.00 -19.92 4.02
CA PHE A 246 -9.70 -18.69 4.40
C PHE A 246 -11.09 -18.55 3.81
N THR A 247 -12.09 -19.13 4.50
CA THR A 247 -13.46 -18.61 4.50
C THR A 247 -13.73 -17.90 5.82
N LEU A 248 -13.14 -16.73 6.02
CA LEU A 248 -13.59 -15.84 7.08
C LEU A 248 -14.86 -15.13 6.59
N GLU A 249 -16.00 -15.35 7.25
CA GLU A 249 -17.19 -14.53 7.01
C GLU A 249 -16.95 -13.12 7.56
N ILE A 250 -16.56 -12.18 6.67
CA ILE A 250 -16.26 -10.80 7.05
C ILE A 250 -17.56 -10.03 7.18
N SER A 251 -17.89 -9.60 8.40
CA SER A 251 -19.05 -8.74 8.66
C SER A 251 -18.72 -7.26 8.42
N GLN A 252 -19.76 -6.44 8.22
CA GLN A 252 -19.60 -4.99 8.11
C GLN A 252 -19.01 -4.38 9.40
N GLU A 253 -19.32 -4.96 10.56
CA GLU A 253 -18.77 -4.53 11.84
C GLU A 253 -17.27 -4.80 11.92
N MET A 254 -16.80 -5.93 11.41
CA MET A 254 -15.36 -6.25 11.31
C MET A 254 -14.66 -5.26 10.38
N ILE A 255 -15.24 -4.93 9.21
CA ILE A 255 -14.66 -3.94 8.31
C ILE A 255 -14.55 -2.59 9.02
N ALA A 256 -15.62 -2.15 9.68
CA ALA A 256 -15.63 -0.88 10.43
C ALA A 256 -14.59 -0.87 11.57
N GLY A 257 -14.40 -1.99 12.27
CA GLY A 257 -13.33 -2.17 13.25
C GLY A 257 -11.96 -2.09 12.61
N GLY A 258 -11.74 -2.82 11.53
CA GLY A 258 -10.48 -2.81 10.77
C GLY A 258 -10.12 -1.42 10.23
N MET A 259 -11.10 -0.61 9.80
CA MET A 259 -10.90 0.79 9.41
C MET A 259 -10.34 1.65 10.55
N ASN A 260 -10.64 1.29 11.80
CA ASN A 260 -10.14 1.97 13.01
C ASN A 260 -8.88 1.29 13.57
N GLY A 261 -8.31 0.31 12.87
CA GLY A 261 -7.11 -0.42 13.28
C GLY A 261 -7.33 -1.36 14.47
N ILE A 262 -8.58 -1.70 14.83
CA ILE A 262 -8.87 -2.65 15.91
C ILE A 262 -10.24 -3.29 15.70
N LEU A 263 -10.31 -4.63 15.77
CA LEU A 263 -11.59 -5.33 15.70
C LEU A 263 -12.33 -5.22 17.05
N PRO A 264 -13.68 -5.27 17.05
CA PRO A 264 -14.46 -5.19 18.29
C PRO A 264 -14.02 -6.25 19.34
N GLU A 265 -13.67 -7.44 18.88
CA GLU A 265 -13.20 -8.54 19.73
C GLU A 265 -11.80 -8.28 20.32
N GLU A 266 -10.97 -7.52 19.63
CA GLU A 266 -9.60 -7.19 20.04
C GLU A 266 -9.56 -6.05 21.06
N LEU A 267 -10.58 -5.18 21.08
CA LEU A 267 -10.59 -3.99 21.95
C LEU A 267 -10.44 -4.38 23.43
N SER A 268 -11.21 -5.35 23.89
CA SER A 268 -11.14 -5.83 25.29
C SER A 268 -9.80 -6.48 25.64
N LEU A 269 -9.16 -7.13 24.66
CA LEU A 269 -7.83 -7.74 24.82
C LEU A 269 -6.74 -6.67 24.91
N HIS A 270 -6.84 -5.64 24.07
CA HIS A 270 -5.94 -4.48 24.10
C HIS A 270 -6.05 -3.73 25.44
N GLU A 271 -7.27 -3.44 25.89
CA GLU A 271 -7.51 -2.80 27.20
C GLU A 271 -6.98 -3.64 28.38
N ALA A 272 -7.16 -4.95 28.33
CA ALA A 272 -6.62 -5.86 29.35
C ALA A 272 -5.08 -5.86 29.35
N MET A 273 -4.46 -5.81 28.17
CA MET A 273 -2.99 -5.72 28.04
C MET A 273 -2.47 -4.39 28.56
N CYS A 274 -3.11 -3.27 28.18
CA CYS A 274 -2.80 -1.95 28.74
C CYS A 274 -2.90 -1.94 30.28
N GLY A 275 -3.98 -2.52 30.83
CA GLY A 275 -4.16 -2.63 32.28
C GLY A 275 -3.06 -3.46 32.96
N ALA A 276 -2.59 -4.52 32.31
CA ALA A 276 -1.52 -5.36 32.82
C ALA A 276 -0.13 -4.68 32.77
N LEU A 277 0.15 -3.90 31.73
CA LEU A 277 1.42 -3.18 31.53
C LEU A 277 1.51 -1.86 32.33
N LEU A 278 0.41 -1.37 32.87
CA LEU A 278 0.34 -0.05 33.51
C LEU A 278 1.37 0.10 34.64
N GLY A 279 2.26 1.08 34.49
CA GLY A 279 3.33 1.39 35.47
C GLY A 279 4.49 0.39 35.51
N ALA A 280 4.53 -0.56 34.54
CA ALA A 280 5.58 -1.58 34.46
C ALA A 280 6.57 -1.37 33.33
N LEU A 281 6.24 -0.51 32.36
CA LEU A 281 7.07 -0.23 31.18
C LEU A 281 8.31 0.61 31.54
N ARG A 282 9.35 0.45 30.75
CA ARG A 282 10.51 1.36 30.76
C ARG A 282 10.09 2.72 30.18
N PRO A 283 10.81 3.81 30.55
CA PRO A 283 10.43 5.17 30.17
C PRO A 283 10.37 5.45 28.66
N GLU A 284 11.09 4.67 27.87
CA GLU A 284 11.14 4.79 26.42
C GLU A 284 9.92 4.19 25.69
N TYR A 285 9.06 3.45 26.41
CA TYR A 285 7.89 2.78 25.84
C TYR A 285 6.58 3.44 26.29
N GLU A 286 5.68 3.70 25.35
CA GLU A 286 4.33 4.18 25.62
C GLU A 286 3.36 3.02 25.79
N LEU A 287 2.38 3.18 26.70
CA LEU A 287 1.49 2.09 27.10
C LEU A 287 0.60 1.59 25.94
N GLY A 288 0.01 2.54 25.20
CA GLY A 288 -0.86 2.23 24.06
C GLY A 288 -0.10 1.52 22.94
N ASP A 289 1.05 2.08 22.56
CA ASP A 289 1.89 1.57 21.49
C ASP A 289 2.44 0.18 21.82
N SER A 290 2.90 -0.04 23.08
CA SER A 290 3.40 -1.36 23.51
C SER A 290 2.31 -2.45 23.43
N ALA A 291 1.07 -2.13 23.82
CA ALA A 291 -0.04 -3.08 23.70
C ALA A 291 -0.44 -3.32 22.25
N GLU A 292 -0.35 -2.28 21.38
CA GLU A 292 -0.55 -2.36 19.94
C GLU A 292 0.49 -3.26 19.27
N ASP A 293 1.78 -3.04 19.58
CA ASP A 293 2.87 -3.85 19.03
C ASP A 293 2.69 -5.32 19.36
N LEU A 294 2.35 -5.66 20.60
CA LEU A 294 2.08 -7.04 21.00
C LEU A 294 0.87 -7.63 20.25
N ARG A 295 -0.19 -6.84 20.02
CA ARG A 295 -1.35 -7.26 19.24
C ARG A 295 -0.99 -7.50 17.77
N MET A 296 -0.17 -6.62 17.18
CA MET A 296 0.30 -6.77 15.80
C MET A 296 1.22 -7.99 15.64
N LEU A 297 2.04 -8.32 16.63
CA LEU A 297 2.82 -9.57 16.63
C LEU A 297 1.91 -10.81 16.65
N ALA A 298 0.83 -10.79 17.45
CA ALA A 298 -0.15 -11.87 17.45
C ALA A 298 -0.82 -12.01 16.07
N LYS A 299 -1.22 -10.90 15.43
CA LYS A 299 -1.79 -10.92 14.06
C LYS A 299 -0.86 -11.56 13.04
N GLN A 300 0.43 -11.33 13.16
CA GLN A 300 1.44 -11.90 12.27
C GLN A 300 1.70 -13.39 12.53
N GLY A 301 1.14 -13.95 13.61
CA GLY A 301 1.33 -15.35 13.98
C GLY A 301 2.69 -15.65 14.59
N VAL A 302 3.30 -14.64 15.23
CA VAL A 302 4.51 -14.80 16.03
C VAL A 302 4.22 -15.72 17.21
N SER A 303 5.16 -16.59 17.59
CA SER A 303 4.94 -17.55 18.69
C SER A 303 4.76 -16.86 20.03
N TYR A 304 4.05 -17.52 20.95
CA TYR A 304 3.84 -16.98 22.30
C TYR A 304 5.16 -16.69 23.02
N GLU A 305 6.15 -17.59 22.90
CA GLU A 305 7.48 -17.45 23.52
C GLU A 305 8.21 -16.20 23.00
N GLU A 306 8.10 -15.92 21.73
CA GLU A 306 8.68 -14.71 21.11
C GLU A 306 7.95 -13.45 21.60
N MET A 307 6.62 -13.47 21.64
CA MET A 307 5.84 -12.36 22.19
C MET A 307 6.14 -12.11 23.67
N GLU A 308 6.29 -13.16 24.51
CA GLU A 308 6.71 -13.03 25.91
C GLU A 308 8.10 -12.42 26.03
N SER A 309 9.03 -12.77 25.13
CA SER A 309 10.37 -12.19 25.06
C SER A 309 10.32 -10.70 24.73
N VAL A 310 9.53 -10.30 23.73
CA VAL A 310 9.32 -8.90 23.34
C VAL A 310 8.70 -8.11 24.51
N MET A 311 7.60 -8.59 25.09
CA MET A 311 6.98 -7.97 26.24
C MET A 311 8.00 -7.77 27.40
N THR A 312 8.79 -8.80 27.71
CA THR A 312 9.80 -8.74 28.76
C THR A 312 10.86 -7.67 28.50
N SER A 313 11.21 -7.45 27.23
CA SER A 313 12.17 -6.39 26.84
C SER A 313 11.65 -4.99 27.09
N MET A 314 10.35 -4.77 26.99
CA MET A 314 9.69 -3.49 27.23
C MET A 314 9.56 -3.15 28.73
N LEU A 315 9.68 -4.14 29.63
CA LEU A 315 9.41 -3.98 31.06
C LEU A 315 10.62 -3.45 31.84
N ALA A 316 10.34 -2.55 32.79
CA ALA A 316 11.28 -2.13 33.82
C ALA A 316 11.32 -3.10 35.02
N VAL A 317 10.36 -4.01 35.11
CA VAL A 317 10.16 -4.99 36.18
C VAL A 317 10.07 -6.40 35.61
N LEU A 318 10.15 -7.42 36.46
CA LEU A 318 9.93 -8.80 36.03
C LEU A 318 8.45 -9.01 35.64
N PRO A 319 8.17 -9.80 34.58
CA PRO A 319 6.81 -10.13 34.18
C PRO A 319 6.00 -10.76 35.32
N THR A 320 4.82 -10.23 35.58
CA THR A 320 3.87 -10.79 36.55
C THR A 320 2.99 -11.83 35.91
N GLU A 321 2.35 -12.69 36.71
CA GLU A 321 1.35 -13.66 36.19
C GLU A 321 0.18 -12.96 35.48
N ASN A 322 -0.22 -11.76 35.94
CA ASN A 322 -1.26 -10.98 35.29
C ASN A 322 -0.86 -10.56 33.87
N MET A 323 0.39 -10.14 33.67
CA MET A 323 0.92 -9.77 32.35
C MET A 323 0.98 -10.98 31.42
N LYS A 324 1.45 -12.13 31.91
CA LYS A 324 1.54 -13.37 31.14
C LYS A 324 0.15 -13.87 30.75
N ASN A 325 -0.83 -13.80 31.64
CA ASN A 325 -2.20 -14.18 31.34
C ASN A 325 -2.85 -13.25 30.31
N ALA A 326 -2.65 -11.92 30.44
CA ALA A 326 -3.13 -10.96 29.45
C ALA A 326 -2.50 -11.20 28.07
N LEU A 327 -1.20 -11.46 28.01
CA LEU A 327 -0.49 -11.79 26.78
C LEU A 327 -0.98 -13.10 26.16
N LEU A 328 -1.24 -14.12 26.98
CA LEU A 328 -1.77 -15.40 26.52
C LEU A 328 -3.17 -15.24 25.93
N GLU A 329 -4.06 -14.51 26.59
CA GLU A 329 -5.40 -14.20 26.06
C GLU A 329 -5.31 -13.41 24.75
N LEU A 330 -4.41 -12.43 24.68
CA LEU A 330 -4.16 -11.67 23.45
C LEU A 330 -3.71 -12.60 22.32
N TYR A 331 -2.73 -13.45 22.56
CA TYR A 331 -2.22 -14.43 21.60
C TYR A 331 -3.29 -15.41 21.11
N LEU A 332 -4.07 -15.99 22.02
CA LEU A 332 -5.07 -17.03 21.68
C LEU A 332 -6.29 -16.49 20.95
N ARG A 333 -6.68 -15.24 21.21
CA ARG A 333 -7.95 -14.68 20.74
C ARG A 333 -7.81 -13.66 19.62
N THR A 334 -6.61 -13.13 19.38
CA THR A 334 -6.38 -12.27 18.21
C THR A 334 -6.43 -13.10 16.92
N PRO A 335 -7.24 -12.71 15.92
CA PRO A 335 -7.26 -13.40 14.63
C PRO A 335 -5.91 -13.24 13.91
N HIS A 336 -5.23 -14.36 13.67
CA HIS A 336 -3.93 -14.38 13.03
C HIS A 336 -4.03 -14.31 11.49
N TRP A 337 -3.24 -13.47 10.86
CA TRP A 337 -3.17 -13.40 9.39
C TRP A 337 -2.69 -14.71 8.74
N MET A 338 -1.89 -15.48 9.45
CA MET A 338 -1.40 -16.80 9.00
C MET A 338 -2.47 -17.91 8.96
N GLY A 339 -3.74 -17.59 9.27
CA GLY A 339 -4.81 -18.58 9.26
C GLY A 339 -4.69 -19.66 10.34
N MET A 340 -3.80 -19.48 11.30
CA MET A 340 -3.82 -20.29 12.51
C MET A 340 -5.01 -19.83 13.35
N LYS A 341 -6.18 -20.50 13.20
CA LYS A 341 -7.01 -20.62 14.38
C LYS A 341 -6.10 -21.18 15.45
N SER A 342 -5.95 -20.45 16.55
CA SER A 342 -5.34 -21.01 17.74
C SER A 342 -6.24 -22.18 18.21
N THR A 343 -6.02 -23.34 17.67
CA THR A 343 -6.53 -24.57 18.21
C THR A 343 -5.54 -25.01 19.28
N LEU A 344 -5.51 -24.29 20.38
CA LEU A 344 -5.31 -24.95 21.65
C LEU A 344 -6.69 -25.53 22.00
N GLU A 345 -7.08 -26.59 21.30
CA GLU A 345 -8.03 -27.53 21.82
C GLU A 345 -7.35 -28.23 22.99
N HIS A 346 -7.92 -28.05 24.19
CA HIS A 346 -7.58 -28.76 25.43
C HIS A 346 -7.88 -30.23 25.34
#